data_f5db179096ca072739dfc9f7e472ce2c
#
_entry.id   f5db179096ca072739dfc9f7e472ce2c
#
_cell.length_a   1.000
_cell.length_b   1.000
_cell.length_c   1.000
_cell.angle_alpha   90.00
_cell.angle_beta   90.00
_cell.angle_gamma   90.00
#
_symmetry.space_group_name_H-M   'P 1'
#
loop_
_entity.id
_entity.type
_entity.pdbx_description
1 polymer ?
#
loop_
_entity_poly.entity_id
_entity_poly.type
_entity_poly.pdbx_seq_one_letter_code
_entity_poly.pdbx_strand_id
1 'polypeptide(L)'
;MLIVKMICLAIGTVLAVLFILLTMRGKKEDWRIEGVPEKEFSDKELWAAGFAMQQMPMFSMDSAVGKKMISASAILHPENGGRFVEYWARLYWARTLSMSLLVLALAFCAAVFMDGYMLFAVLVAGVAMVAVIYSNGANEMSNQLQKRSTECMMEFSN
;
A
#
# COMPACT_ATOMS: atom_id res chain seq x y z
N MET A 1 -16.64 -28.68 -2.85
CA MET A 1 -15.31 -28.23 -3.31
C MET A 1 -15.32 -27.50 -4.64
N LEU A 2 -15.97 -28.03 -5.67
CA LEU A 2 -16.02 -27.38 -6.98
C LEU A 2 -16.64 -25.97 -6.91
N ILE A 3 -17.74 -25.82 -6.21
CA ILE A 3 -18.45 -24.54 -6.04
C ILE A 3 -17.54 -23.48 -5.37
N VAL A 4 -16.82 -23.88 -4.32
CA VAL A 4 -15.89 -22.97 -3.61
C VAL A 4 -14.77 -22.51 -4.53
N LYS A 5 -14.20 -23.40 -5.34
CA LYS A 5 -13.18 -23.07 -6.33
C LYS A 5 -13.71 -22.11 -7.40
N MET A 6 -14.93 -22.31 -7.88
CA MET A 6 -15.57 -21.40 -8.83
C MET A 6 -15.79 -20.00 -8.23
N ILE A 7 -16.20 -19.93 -6.98
CA ILE A 7 -16.34 -18.65 -6.26
C ILE A 7 -14.99 -17.98 -6.10
N CYS A 8 -13.95 -18.70 -5.68
CA CYS A 8 -12.60 -18.17 -5.56
C CYS A 8 -12.06 -17.67 -6.92
N LEU A 9 -12.31 -18.43 -7.98
CA LEU A 9 -11.92 -18.03 -9.34
C LEU A 9 -12.63 -16.73 -9.76
N ALA A 10 -13.93 -16.63 -9.54
CA ALA A 10 -14.71 -15.46 -9.86
C ALA A 10 -14.21 -14.22 -9.10
N ILE A 11 -14.01 -14.35 -7.78
CA ILE A 11 -13.50 -13.25 -6.94
C ILE A 11 -12.07 -12.88 -7.36
N GLY A 12 -11.19 -13.85 -7.56
CA GLY A 12 -9.81 -13.61 -8.00
C GLY A 12 -9.74 -12.90 -9.33
N THR A 13 -10.58 -13.31 -10.29
CA THR A 13 -10.67 -12.65 -11.61
C THR A 13 -11.18 -11.21 -11.50
N VAL A 14 -12.22 -10.98 -10.71
CA VAL A 14 -12.77 -9.63 -10.48
C VAL A 14 -11.71 -8.73 -9.83
N LEU A 15 -11.00 -9.22 -8.83
CA LEU A 15 -9.91 -8.47 -8.17
C LEU A 15 -8.75 -8.16 -9.12
N ALA A 16 -8.35 -9.12 -9.95
CA ALA A 16 -7.30 -8.92 -10.94
C ALA A 16 -7.70 -7.88 -11.99
N VAL A 17 -8.92 -7.96 -12.51
CA VAL A 17 -9.46 -6.97 -13.46
C VAL A 17 -9.54 -5.59 -12.80
N LEU A 18 -10.02 -5.52 -11.57
CA LEU A 18 -10.08 -4.28 -10.79
C LEU A 18 -8.69 -3.67 -10.61
N PHE A 19 -7.70 -4.47 -10.27
CA PHE A 19 -6.31 -4.02 -10.15
C PHE A 19 -5.78 -3.44 -11.46
N ILE A 20 -6.03 -4.10 -12.59
CA ILE A 20 -5.60 -3.62 -13.91
C ILE A 20 -6.30 -2.29 -14.25
N LEU A 21 -7.62 -2.20 -14.05
CA LEU A 21 -8.39 -0.98 -14.31
C LEU A 21 -7.93 0.20 -13.43
N LEU A 22 -7.70 -0.06 -12.15
CA LEU A 22 -7.18 0.95 -11.23
C LEU A 22 -5.76 1.39 -11.60
N THR A 23 -4.90 0.47 -12.05
CA THR A 23 -3.56 0.78 -12.54
C THR A 23 -3.62 1.67 -13.79
N MET A 24 -4.50 1.35 -14.74
CA MET A 24 -4.69 2.17 -15.94
C MET A 24 -5.22 3.56 -15.62
N ARG A 25 -6.13 3.65 -14.65
CA ARG A 25 -6.68 4.93 -14.19
C ARG A 25 -5.62 5.75 -13.44
N GLY A 26 -4.85 5.14 -12.55
CA GLY A 26 -3.79 5.80 -11.80
C GLY A 26 -2.67 6.33 -12.69
N LYS A 27 -2.34 5.64 -13.79
CA LYS A 27 -1.34 6.11 -14.76
C LYS A 27 -1.77 7.39 -15.50
N LYS A 28 -3.06 7.64 -15.64
CA LYS A 28 -3.58 8.84 -16.31
C LYS A 28 -3.52 10.09 -15.42
N GLU A 29 -3.39 9.92 -14.11
CA GLU A 29 -3.27 11.04 -13.20
C GLU A 29 -1.85 11.58 -13.24
N ASP A 30 -1.73 12.86 -13.54
CA ASP A 30 -0.45 13.56 -13.51
C ASP A 30 -0.12 13.92 -12.05
N TRP A 31 0.47 12.95 -11.37
CA TRP A 31 0.89 13.06 -9.98
C TRP A 31 2.39 13.37 -9.85
N ARG A 32 3.05 13.72 -10.97
CA ARG A 32 4.44 14.15 -10.99
C ARG A 32 4.55 15.54 -10.37
N ILE A 33 5.37 15.65 -9.36
CA ILE A 33 5.74 16.94 -8.78
C ILE A 33 7.08 17.34 -9.37
N GLU A 34 7.16 18.53 -9.93
CA GLU A 34 8.41 19.09 -10.44
C GLU A 34 9.47 19.16 -9.34
N GLY A 35 10.67 18.71 -9.64
CA GLY A 35 11.83 18.77 -8.75
C GLY A 35 12.09 17.51 -7.92
N VAL A 36 11.28 16.46 -8.03
CA VAL A 36 11.56 15.18 -7.38
C VAL A 36 12.40 14.30 -8.33
N PRO A 37 13.52 13.69 -7.87
CA PRO A 37 14.40 12.88 -8.71
C PRO A 37 13.67 11.67 -9.31
N GLU A 38 13.87 11.44 -10.61
CA GLU A 38 13.24 10.32 -11.34
C GLU A 38 13.59 8.93 -10.77
N LYS A 39 14.74 8.79 -10.15
CA LYS A 39 15.18 7.51 -9.56
C LYS A 39 14.27 6.98 -8.45
N GLU A 40 13.61 7.88 -7.73
CA GLU A 40 12.66 7.50 -6.68
C GLU A 40 11.32 7.01 -7.25
N PHE A 41 11.21 7.04 -8.53
CA PHE A 41 9.98 6.77 -9.27
C PHE A 41 9.99 5.45 -10.08
N SER A 42 11.03 4.66 -10.04
CA SER A 42 11.14 3.45 -10.86
C SER A 42 10.02 2.40 -10.63
N ASP A 43 9.50 2.32 -9.43
CA ASP A 43 8.51 1.29 -9.05
C ASP A 43 7.04 1.74 -9.15
N LYS A 44 6.80 2.90 -9.72
CA LYS A 44 5.49 3.56 -9.75
C LYS A 44 4.40 2.85 -10.52
N GLU A 45 4.77 2.09 -11.51
CA GLU A 45 3.79 1.39 -12.33
C GLU A 45 2.97 0.41 -11.50
N LEU A 46 3.60 -0.21 -10.48
CA LEU A 46 2.94 -1.10 -9.54
C LEU A 46 2.06 -0.36 -8.52
N TRP A 47 2.35 0.93 -8.27
CA TRP A 47 1.64 1.71 -7.27
C TRP A 47 0.51 2.57 -7.83
N ALA A 48 0.39 2.61 -9.15
CA ALA A 48 -0.63 3.40 -9.82
C ALA A 48 -2.06 3.04 -9.37
N ALA A 49 -2.33 1.77 -9.09
CA ALA A 49 -3.61 1.33 -8.56
C ALA A 49 -3.93 1.98 -7.20
N GLY A 50 -2.94 2.11 -6.32
CA GLY A 50 -3.11 2.78 -5.03
C GLY A 50 -3.44 4.26 -5.15
N PHE A 51 -2.88 4.97 -6.13
CA PHE A 51 -3.24 6.36 -6.41
C PHE A 51 -4.70 6.50 -6.85
N ALA A 52 -5.18 5.59 -7.69
CA ALA A 52 -6.58 5.57 -8.09
C ALA A 52 -7.52 5.24 -6.91
N MET A 53 -7.11 4.34 -6.02
CA MET A 53 -7.88 4.02 -4.80
C MET A 53 -7.99 5.20 -3.83
N GLN A 54 -7.01 6.08 -3.78
CA GLN A 54 -7.04 7.28 -2.93
C GLN A 54 -8.14 8.28 -3.32
N GLN A 55 -8.72 8.16 -4.48
CA GLN A 55 -9.90 8.95 -4.87
C GLN A 55 -11.17 8.53 -4.12
N MET A 56 -11.18 7.32 -3.56
CA MET A 56 -12.28 6.85 -2.73
C MET A 56 -12.21 7.47 -1.33
N PRO A 57 -13.34 7.88 -0.74
CA PRO A 57 -13.34 8.57 0.57
C PRO A 57 -12.75 7.73 1.70
N MET A 58 -12.82 6.39 1.61
CA MET A 58 -12.23 5.48 2.62
C MET A 58 -10.70 5.50 2.62
N PHE A 59 -10.08 5.74 1.48
CA PHE A 59 -8.63 5.67 1.29
C PHE A 59 -8.01 7.04 1.00
N SER A 60 -8.80 8.10 1.08
CA SER A 60 -8.32 9.46 0.83
C SER A 60 -7.33 9.92 1.89
N MET A 61 -6.51 10.91 1.55
CA MET A 61 -5.57 11.52 2.50
C MET A 61 -6.27 12.32 3.62
N ASP A 62 -7.55 12.61 3.45
CA ASP A 62 -8.39 13.26 4.49
C ASP A 62 -8.86 12.27 5.56
N SER A 63 -8.69 10.96 5.36
CA SER A 63 -8.97 9.95 6.37
C SER A 63 -8.03 10.07 7.57
N ALA A 64 -8.40 9.48 8.71
CA ALA A 64 -7.58 9.49 9.92
C ALA A 64 -6.17 8.89 9.67
N VAL A 65 -6.07 7.84 8.86
CA VAL A 65 -4.81 7.21 8.48
C VAL A 65 -3.99 8.13 7.58
N GLY A 66 -4.64 8.79 6.60
CA GLY A 66 -3.98 9.75 5.72
C GLY A 66 -3.38 10.93 6.49
N LYS A 67 -4.12 11.51 7.42
CA LYS A 67 -3.63 12.60 8.28
C LYS A 67 -2.45 12.18 9.16
N LYS A 68 -2.50 10.96 9.72
CA LYS A 68 -1.39 10.39 10.49
C LYS A 68 -0.14 10.22 9.62
N MET A 69 -0.29 9.78 8.38
CA MET A 69 0.82 9.64 7.44
C MET A 69 1.42 10.99 7.03
N ILE A 70 0.60 12.00 6.80
CA ILE A 70 1.07 13.35 6.47
C ILE A 70 1.91 13.92 7.62
N SER A 71 1.43 13.81 8.86
CA SER A 71 2.17 14.31 10.02
C SER A 71 3.50 13.58 10.24
N ALA A 72 3.51 12.25 10.07
CA ALA A 72 4.72 11.45 10.17
C ALA A 72 5.73 11.78 9.04
N SER A 73 5.26 11.96 7.82
CA SER A 73 6.09 12.35 6.67
C SER A 73 6.73 13.72 6.86
N ALA A 74 6.02 14.67 7.47
CA ALA A 74 6.55 16.00 7.78
C ALA A 74 7.78 15.95 8.71
N ILE A 75 7.77 15.01 9.66
CA ILE A 75 8.87 14.85 10.60
C ILE A 75 10.03 14.04 9.99
N LEU A 76 9.72 13.04 9.15
CA LEU A 76 10.73 12.18 8.53
C LEU A 76 11.54 12.86 7.43
N HIS A 77 10.95 13.82 6.72
CA HIS A 77 11.58 14.53 5.60
C HIS A 77 11.63 16.05 5.81
N PRO A 78 12.30 16.54 6.88
CA PRO A 78 12.43 17.97 7.14
C PRO A 78 13.28 18.69 6.09
N GLU A 79 14.12 17.95 5.35
CA GLU A 79 15.04 18.44 4.32
C GLU A 79 14.35 19.20 3.20
N ASN A 80 13.12 18.80 2.88
CA ASN A 80 12.34 19.36 1.79
C ASN A 80 11.48 20.58 2.21
N GLY A 81 11.66 21.09 3.42
CA GLY A 81 10.95 22.28 3.90
C GLY A 81 9.43 22.17 3.91
N GLY A 82 8.89 20.97 4.05
CA GLY A 82 7.46 20.69 4.02
C GLY A 82 6.81 20.67 2.62
N ARG A 83 7.58 20.97 1.57
CA ARG A 83 7.07 21.14 0.21
C ARG A 83 6.52 19.85 -0.42
N PHE A 84 7.09 18.70 -0.04
CA PHE A 84 6.74 17.38 -0.60
C PHE A 84 6.16 16.41 0.41
N VAL A 85 5.75 16.88 1.57
CA VAL A 85 5.24 16.04 2.67
C VAL A 85 4.03 15.24 2.25
N GLU A 86 3.06 15.90 1.64
CA GLU A 86 1.83 15.25 1.18
C GLU A 86 2.10 14.24 0.07
N TYR A 87 3.06 14.54 -0.80
CA TYR A 87 3.48 13.65 -1.87
C TYR A 87 4.08 12.34 -1.35
N TRP A 88 5.01 12.42 -0.40
CA TRP A 88 5.61 11.24 0.22
C TRP A 88 4.58 10.38 0.96
N ALA A 89 3.67 11.02 1.68
CA ALA A 89 2.57 10.33 2.35
C ALA A 89 1.65 9.63 1.35
N ARG A 90 1.30 10.27 0.25
CA ARG A 90 0.51 9.70 -0.84
C ARG A 90 1.19 8.51 -1.49
N LEU A 91 2.48 8.63 -1.79
CA LEU A 91 3.27 7.57 -2.39
C LEU A 91 3.30 6.33 -1.51
N TYR A 92 3.53 6.53 -0.22
CA TYR A 92 3.60 5.46 0.76
C TYR A 92 2.27 4.71 0.92
N TRP A 93 1.20 5.48 1.00
CA TRP A 93 -0.15 4.94 1.10
C TRP A 93 -0.57 4.21 -0.17
N ALA A 94 -0.26 4.76 -1.34
CA ALA A 94 -0.49 4.12 -2.63
C ALA A 94 0.20 2.77 -2.74
N ARG A 95 1.46 2.68 -2.30
CA ARG A 95 2.20 1.41 -2.23
C ARG A 95 1.49 0.37 -1.37
N THR A 96 1.08 0.76 -0.17
CA THR A 96 0.38 -0.13 0.76
C THR A 96 -0.93 -0.65 0.17
N LEU A 97 -1.73 0.22 -0.42
CA LEU A 97 -3.00 -0.14 -1.06
C LEU A 97 -2.81 -1.06 -2.27
N SER A 98 -1.88 -0.74 -3.15
CA SER A 98 -1.57 -1.56 -4.32
C SER A 98 -1.10 -2.96 -3.95
N MET A 99 -0.19 -3.05 -2.99
CA MET A 99 0.33 -4.34 -2.52
C MET A 99 -0.75 -5.17 -1.85
N SER A 100 -1.61 -4.56 -1.04
CA SER A 100 -2.73 -5.25 -0.39
C SER A 100 -3.69 -5.85 -1.41
N LEU A 101 -4.05 -5.09 -2.43
CA LEU A 101 -4.95 -5.56 -3.48
C LEU A 101 -4.31 -6.67 -4.33
N LEU A 102 -3.03 -6.53 -4.67
CA LEU A 102 -2.30 -7.53 -5.44
C LEU A 102 -2.20 -8.87 -4.67
N VAL A 103 -1.82 -8.82 -3.40
CA VAL A 103 -1.70 -10.01 -2.56
C VAL A 103 -3.05 -10.71 -2.40
N LEU A 104 -4.13 -9.94 -2.23
CA LEU A 104 -5.47 -10.49 -2.13
C LEU A 104 -5.89 -11.19 -3.43
N ALA A 105 -5.66 -10.57 -4.58
CA ALA A 105 -5.95 -11.15 -5.88
C ALA A 105 -5.16 -12.45 -6.12
N LEU A 106 -3.87 -12.45 -5.78
CA LEU A 106 -3.01 -13.63 -5.91
C LEU A 106 -3.43 -14.76 -4.97
N ALA A 107 -3.86 -14.45 -3.75
CA ALA A 107 -4.34 -15.45 -2.78
C ALA A 107 -5.59 -16.16 -3.31
N PHE A 108 -6.57 -15.43 -3.84
CA PHE A 108 -7.77 -16.02 -4.43
C PHE A 108 -7.46 -16.84 -5.69
N CYS A 109 -6.55 -16.37 -6.54
CA CYS A 109 -6.13 -17.13 -7.72
C CYS A 109 -5.39 -18.43 -7.33
N ALA A 110 -4.50 -18.36 -6.34
CA ALA A 110 -3.76 -19.53 -5.85
C ALA A 110 -4.68 -20.55 -5.20
N ALA A 111 -5.70 -20.11 -4.48
CA ALA A 111 -6.68 -20.99 -3.84
C ALA A 111 -7.39 -21.95 -4.82
N VAL A 112 -7.55 -21.54 -6.09
CA VAL A 112 -8.17 -22.37 -7.14
C VAL A 112 -7.38 -23.65 -7.41
N PHE A 113 -6.04 -23.59 -7.29
CA PHE A 113 -5.13 -24.70 -7.53
C PHE A 113 -4.98 -25.64 -6.34
N MET A 114 -5.52 -25.26 -5.17
CA MET A 114 -5.40 -26.02 -3.93
C MET A 114 -6.66 -26.80 -3.64
N ASP A 115 -6.50 -27.91 -2.91
CA ASP A 115 -7.59 -28.80 -2.49
C ASP A 115 -7.66 -28.93 -0.97
N GLY A 116 -8.86 -29.16 -0.47
CA GLY A 116 -9.10 -29.46 0.94
C GLY A 116 -8.63 -28.35 1.89
N TYR A 117 -7.84 -28.71 2.89
CA TYR A 117 -7.33 -27.78 3.89
C TYR A 117 -6.42 -26.70 3.31
N MET A 118 -5.67 -27.02 2.25
CA MET A 118 -4.74 -26.08 1.63
C MET A 118 -5.45 -24.88 1.03
N LEU A 119 -6.65 -25.06 0.47
CA LEU A 119 -7.47 -23.98 -0.05
C LEU A 119 -7.77 -22.94 1.05
N PHE A 120 -8.28 -23.43 2.19
CA PHE A 120 -8.60 -22.54 3.31
C PHE A 120 -7.35 -21.92 3.93
N ALA A 121 -6.25 -22.67 4.03
CA ALA A 121 -4.99 -22.18 4.54
C ALA A 121 -4.43 -21.02 3.67
N VAL A 122 -4.49 -21.14 2.35
CA VAL A 122 -4.06 -20.09 1.43
C VAL A 122 -4.93 -18.84 1.54
N LEU A 123 -6.25 -18.99 1.67
CA LEU A 123 -7.15 -17.86 1.86
C LEU A 123 -6.89 -17.11 3.18
N VAL A 124 -6.76 -17.87 4.28
CA VAL A 124 -6.47 -17.31 5.60
C VAL A 124 -5.10 -16.61 5.59
N ALA A 125 -4.09 -17.25 5.01
CA ALA A 125 -2.75 -16.66 4.88
C ALA A 125 -2.78 -15.37 4.03
N GLY A 126 -3.54 -15.36 2.94
CA GLY A 126 -3.71 -14.18 2.09
C GLY A 126 -4.35 -13.01 2.85
N VAL A 127 -5.44 -13.25 3.57
CA VAL A 127 -6.09 -12.23 4.41
C VAL A 127 -5.15 -11.75 5.53
N ALA A 128 -4.45 -12.67 6.18
CA ALA A 128 -3.47 -12.31 7.22
C ALA A 128 -2.33 -11.45 6.65
N MET A 129 -1.81 -11.79 5.46
CA MET A 129 -0.80 -10.96 4.79
C MET A 129 -1.30 -9.55 4.48
N VAL A 130 -2.52 -9.43 3.97
CA VAL A 130 -3.13 -8.11 3.71
C VAL A 130 -3.25 -7.31 5.00
N ALA A 131 -3.69 -7.92 6.09
CA ALA A 131 -3.77 -7.27 7.39
C ALA A 131 -2.39 -6.80 7.90
N VAL A 132 -1.35 -7.62 7.71
CA VAL A 132 0.04 -7.27 8.06
C VAL A 132 0.56 -6.13 7.19
N ILE A 133 0.36 -6.18 5.87
CA ILE A 133 0.78 -5.12 4.95
C ILE A 133 0.10 -3.79 5.31
N TYR A 134 -1.21 -3.83 5.57
CA TYR A 134 -1.98 -2.64 5.95
C TYR A 134 -1.51 -2.06 7.29
N SER A 135 -1.34 -2.88 8.31
CA SER A 135 -0.89 -2.44 9.63
C SER A 135 0.56 -1.96 9.61
N ASN A 136 1.44 -2.63 8.88
CA ASN A 136 2.82 -2.18 8.71
C ASN A 136 2.88 -0.87 7.93
N GLY A 137 2.11 -0.73 6.84
CA GLY A 137 2.04 0.51 6.09
C GLY A 137 1.55 1.69 6.95
N ALA A 138 0.57 1.47 7.81
CA ALA A 138 0.06 2.49 8.72
C ALA A 138 1.05 2.82 9.86
N ASN A 139 1.84 1.84 10.32
CA ASN A 139 2.72 1.97 11.48
C ASN A 139 4.20 2.18 11.11
N GLU A 140 4.61 1.88 9.88
CA GLU A 140 6.03 1.96 9.48
C GLU A 140 6.58 3.37 9.61
N MET A 141 5.81 4.38 9.23
CA MET A 141 6.19 5.78 9.46
C MET A 141 6.38 6.09 10.94
N SER A 142 5.51 5.58 11.79
CA SER A 142 5.63 5.73 13.24
C SER A 142 6.87 5.00 13.81
N ASN A 143 7.16 3.81 13.30
CA ASN A 143 8.35 3.05 13.68
C ASN A 143 9.65 3.72 13.24
N GLN A 144 9.68 4.34 12.05
CA GLN A 144 10.83 5.10 11.57
C GLN A 144 11.06 6.36 12.43
N LEU A 145 10.01 7.02 12.88
CA LEU A 145 10.10 8.13 13.82
C LEU A 145 10.72 7.70 15.16
N GLN A 146 10.30 6.56 15.69
CA GLN A 146 10.89 6.02 16.92
C GLN A 146 12.37 5.67 16.76
N LYS A 147 12.76 5.08 15.63
CA LYS A 147 14.17 4.79 15.33
C LYS A 147 15.00 6.06 15.28
N ARG A 148 14.56 7.09 14.56
CA ARG A 148 15.26 8.39 14.53
C ARG A 148 15.35 9.05 15.88
N SER A 149 14.29 9.00 16.67
CA SER A 149 14.30 9.53 18.04
C SER A 149 15.33 8.81 18.93
N THR A 150 15.42 7.49 18.79
CA THR A 150 16.40 6.69 19.54
C THR A 150 17.83 6.96 19.09
N GLU A 151 18.07 7.10 17.79
CA GLU A 151 19.38 7.45 17.23
C GLU A 151 19.83 8.84 17.70
N CYS A 152 18.94 9.84 17.67
CA CYS A 152 19.24 11.17 18.22
C CYS A 152 19.57 11.13 19.71
N MET A 153 18.87 10.34 20.52
CA MET A 153 19.15 10.18 21.93
C MET A 153 20.52 9.53 22.17
N MET A 154 20.91 8.56 21.34
CA MET A 154 22.24 7.92 21.43
C MET A 154 23.36 8.87 21.06
N GLU A 155 23.17 9.74 20.06
CA GLU A 155 24.15 10.76 19.68
C GLU A 155 24.35 11.82 20.77
N PHE A 156 23.30 12.19 21.50
CA PHE A 156 23.39 13.14 22.60
C PHE A 156 23.94 12.55 23.89
N SER A 157 23.96 11.22 24.05
CA SER A 157 24.50 10.56 25.26
C SER A 157 25.99 10.21 25.16
N ASN A 158 26.62 10.42 24.04
CA ASN A 158 28.05 10.32 23.81
C ASN A 158 28.68 11.71 23.74
#